data_53063b52a3e7336ea237056af9144a63
#
_entry.id   53063b52a3e7336ea237056af9144a63
#
_cell.length_a   1.000
_cell.length_b   1.000
_cell.length_c   1.000
_cell.angle_alpha   90.00
_cell.angle_beta   90.00
_cell.angle_gamma   90.00
#
_symmetry.space_group_name_H-M   'P 1'
#
loop_
_entity.id
_entity.type
_entity.pdbx_description
1 polymer ?
#
loop_
_entity_poly.entity_id
_entity_poly.type
_entity_poly.pdbx_seq_one_letter_code
_entity_poly.pdbx_strand_id
1 'polypeptide(L)'
;MTKTIENFLRYVKIDTQSSEESITIPSTMKQHDLAGLLVSELETMGATEITYDREHCYVYATVPASAGCENAPVLGFIAHMDTSPAVTDANVKPRIVENYNGKDIVLNAAENIIMKTADFPELLNYVGKDLIVTDGTTLLGADDKAGVAEIMTMAEDLLKHPEKKHGKIRIGFTPDEEVGAGADHFDVKLFGADYAYTVDGGALGELEYENFNAAGAKLHVYGRSVHPGSAKGKMKNAILIAQEFQKLLPVEQDPMYTEGYEGCLLYTSPSPRD
;
A
#
# COMPACT_ATOMS: atom_id res chain seq x y z
N MET A 1 -4.48 20.61 -13.96
CA MET A 1 -4.17 19.33 -13.27
C MET A 1 -2.69 19.07 -13.45
N THR A 2 -1.96 18.64 -12.43
CA THR A 2 -0.54 18.29 -12.57
C THR A 2 -0.41 16.91 -13.20
N LYS A 3 0.76 16.61 -13.80
CA LYS A 3 1.04 15.30 -14.39
C LYS A 3 0.92 14.15 -13.37
N THR A 4 1.37 14.38 -12.12
CA THR A 4 1.26 13.41 -11.03
C THR A 4 -0.20 13.02 -10.77
N ILE A 5 -1.11 14.01 -10.70
CA ILE A 5 -2.54 13.76 -10.52
C ILE A 5 -3.12 12.98 -11.71
N GLU A 6 -2.73 13.33 -12.94
CA GLU A 6 -3.18 12.61 -14.16
C GLU A 6 -2.74 11.14 -14.13
N ASN A 7 -1.49 10.87 -13.78
CA ASN A 7 -0.95 9.53 -13.64
C ASN A 7 -1.68 8.77 -12.54
N PHE A 8 -1.81 9.36 -11.35
CA PHE A 8 -2.51 8.78 -10.22
C PHE A 8 -3.95 8.38 -10.57
N LEU A 9 -4.73 9.29 -11.17
CA LEU A 9 -6.12 9.03 -11.57
C LEU A 9 -6.26 7.92 -12.63
N ARG A 10 -5.19 7.61 -13.38
CA ARG A 10 -5.15 6.45 -14.29
C ARG A 10 -4.83 5.18 -13.55
N TYR A 11 -3.80 5.21 -12.69
CA TYR A 11 -3.30 4.02 -12.00
C TYR A 11 -4.31 3.45 -11.00
N VAL A 12 -5.01 4.30 -10.25
CA VAL A 12 -6.03 3.85 -9.29
C VAL A 12 -7.22 3.12 -9.93
N LYS A 13 -7.42 3.25 -11.24
CA LYS A 13 -8.49 2.54 -11.96
C LYS A 13 -8.12 1.12 -12.36
N ILE A 14 -6.86 0.74 -12.18
CA ILE A 14 -6.38 -0.61 -12.46
C ILE A 14 -6.50 -1.39 -11.16
N ASP A 15 -7.26 -2.48 -11.19
CA ASP A 15 -7.39 -3.39 -10.05
C ASP A 15 -6.07 -4.16 -9.85
N THR A 16 -5.45 -4.00 -8.68
CA THR A 16 -4.18 -4.64 -8.33
C THR A 16 -4.21 -5.26 -6.94
N GLN A 17 -5.40 -5.48 -6.40
CA GLN A 17 -5.57 -6.03 -5.06
C GLN A 17 -4.80 -7.32 -4.85
N SER A 18 -4.01 -7.37 -3.78
CA SER A 18 -3.27 -8.55 -3.31
C SER A 18 -4.19 -9.57 -2.61
N SER A 19 -3.66 -10.71 -2.21
CA SER A 19 -4.41 -11.77 -1.56
C SER A 19 -3.60 -12.47 -0.48
N GLU A 20 -4.07 -12.45 0.76
CA GLU A 20 -3.47 -13.19 1.89
C GLU A 20 -3.58 -14.72 1.76
N GLU A 21 -4.50 -15.22 0.93
CA GLU A 21 -4.72 -16.64 0.75
C GLU A 21 -3.78 -17.28 -0.29
N SER A 22 -3.09 -16.46 -1.07
CA SER A 22 -2.17 -16.91 -2.10
C SER A 22 -0.85 -17.37 -1.49
N ILE A 23 -0.23 -18.35 -2.17
CA ILE A 23 1.13 -18.82 -1.87
C ILE A 23 2.12 -18.48 -2.99
N THR A 24 1.67 -17.72 -3.98
CA THR A 24 2.50 -17.28 -5.12
C THR A 24 2.81 -15.80 -5.02
N ILE A 25 3.88 -15.37 -5.66
CA ILE A 25 4.24 -13.97 -5.86
C ILE A 25 4.29 -13.73 -7.38
N PRO A 26 3.49 -12.80 -7.91
CA PRO A 26 2.51 -12.00 -7.18
C PRO A 26 1.36 -12.85 -6.64
N SER A 27 0.74 -12.40 -5.55
CA SER A 27 -0.40 -13.06 -4.93
C SER A 27 -1.64 -13.04 -5.83
N THR A 28 -1.71 -12.07 -6.75
CA THR A 28 -2.75 -11.97 -7.78
C THR A 28 -2.15 -11.56 -9.12
N MET A 29 -2.61 -12.19 -10.20
CA MET A 29 -2.12 -11.90 -11.56
C MET A 29 -2.52 -10.51 -12.08
N LYS A 30 -3.53 -9.88 -11.51
CA LYS A 30 -3.99 -8.55 -11.91
C LYS A 30 -2.98 -7.43 -11.64
N GLN A 31 -2.02 -7.65 -10.75
CA GLN A 31 -0.91 -6.72 -10.51
C GLN A 31 -0.03 -6.53 -11.76
N HIS A 32 0.04 -7.54 -12.63
CA HIS A 32 0.73 -7.45 -13.94
C HIS A 32 0.13 -6.40 -14.87
N ASP A 33 -1.15 -6.02 -14.71
CA ASP A 33 -1.79 -5.03 -15.57
C ASP A 33 -1.17 -3.65 -15.34
N LEU A 34 -0.93 -3.27 -14.08
CA LEU A 34 -0.23 -2.03 -13.75
C LEU A 34 1.26 -2.14 -14.11
N ALA A 35 1.93 -3.23 -13.75
CA ALA A 35 3.34 -3.45 -14.08
C ALA A 35 3.61 -3.30 -15.59
N GLY A 36 2.79 -3.92 -16.43
CA GLY A 36 2.91 -3.83 -17.90
C GLY A 36 2.69 -2.41 -18.42
N LEU A 37 1.76 -1.66 -17.85
CA LEU A 37 1.56 -0.24 -18.18
C LEU A 37 2.79 0.59 -17.82
N LEU A 38 3.33 0.42 -16.60
CA LEU A 38 4.51 1.16 -16.13
C LEU A 38 5.74 0.89 -17.00
N VAL A 39 5.97 -0.36 -17.40
CA VAL A 39 7.03 -0.73 -18.35
C VAL A 39 6.88 0.02 -19.65
N SER A 40 5.69 0.01 -20.26
CA SER A 40 5.43 0.70 -21.52
C SER A 40 5.62 2.22 -21.42
N GLU A 41 5.25 2.81 -20.30
CA GLU A 41 5.43 4.25 -20.06
C GLU A 41 6.91 4.60 -19.84
N LEU A 42 7.66 3.78 -19.09
CA LEU A 42 9.10 3.93 -18.88
C LEU A 42 9.86 3.84 -20.23
N GLU A 43 9.51 2.88 -21.09
CA GLU A 43 10.06 2.77 -22.45
C GLU A 43 9.76 4.03 -23.27
N THR A 44 8.51 4.48 -23.23
CA THR A 44 8.05 5.66 -24.01
C THR A 44 8.75 6.94 -23.57
N MET A 45 9.01 7.12 -22.27
CA MET A 45 9.72 8.31 -21.78
C MET A 45 11.25 8.25 -21.95
N GLY A 46 11.80 7.09 -22.36
CA GLY A 46 13.22 6.91 -22.63
C GLY A 46 14.06 6.51 -21.44
N ALA A 47 13.45 5.92 -20.41
CA ALA A 47 14.21 5.25 -19.35
C ALA A 47 15.04 4.10 -19.90
N THR A 48 16.13 3.75 -19.24
CA THR A 48 17.08 2.72 -19.66
C THR A 48 17.12 1.57 -18.67
N GLU A 49 17.82 0.48 -19.04
CA GLU A 49 18.00 -0.69 -18.18
C GLU A 49 16.65 -1.20 -17.58
N ILE A 50 15.59 -1.14 -18.41
CA ILE A 50 14.26 -1.59 -17.98
C ILE A 50 14.25 -3.11 -17.92
N THR A 51 13.89 -3.64 -16.76
CA THR A 51 13.73 -5.07 -16.54
C THR A 51 12.35 -5.32 -15.93
N TYR A 52 11.59 -6.23 -16.54
CA TYR A 52 10.33 -6.70 -16.01
C TYR A 52 10.46 -8.17 -15.64
N ASP A 53 10.52 -8.47 -14.35
CA ASP A 53 10.41 -9.83 -13.84
C ASP A 53 8.95 -10.29 -13.98
N ARG A 54 8.70 -11.06 -15.04
CA ARG A 54 7.34 -11.57 -15.34
C ARG A 54 6.92 -12.74 -14.45
N GLU A 55 7.85 -13.36 -13.76
CA GLU A 55 7.55 -14.44 -12.83
C GLU A 55 7.01 -13.91 -11.51
N HIS A 56 7.66 -12.87 -10.98
CA HIS A 56 7.36 -12.32 -9.67
C HIS A 56 6.80 -10.88 -9.68
N CYS A 57 6.56 -10.31 -10.88
CA CYS A 57 5.92 -8.99 -11.06
C CYS A 57 6.73 -7.77 -10.56
N TYR A 58 8.07 -7.83 -10.56
CA TYR A 58 8.88 -6.64 -10.26
C TYR A 58 9.24 -5.88 -11.52
N VAL A 59 9.25 -4.54 -11.43
CA VAL A 59 9.70 -3.65 -12.50
C VAL A 59 10.89 -2.84 -12.01
N TYR A 60 11.99 -2.87 -12.78
CA TYR A 60 13.18 -2.07 -12.53
C TYR A 60 13.46 -1.17 -13.73
N ALA A 61 13.93 0.04 -13.47
CA ALA A 61 14.35 0.96 -14.53
C ALA A 61 15.44 1.91 -14.04
N THR A 62 16.05 2.61 -15.00
CA THR A 62 17.08 3.62 -14.75
C THR A 62 16.73 4.93 -15.44
N VAL A 63 16.86 6.03 -14.70
CA VAL A 63 17.06 7.37 -15.26
C VAL A 63 18.58 7.61 -15.24
N PRO A 64 19.24 7.72 -16.44
CA PRO A 64 20.69 7.90 -16.52
C PRO A 64 21.15 9.17 -15.84
N ALA A 65 22.35 9.18 -15.29
CA ALA A 65 22.95 10.38 -14.72
C ALA A 65 23.08 11.48 -15.76
N SER A 66 22.90 12.72 -15.33
CA SER A 66 23.20 13.89 -16.14
C SER A 66 24.71 13.97 -16.43
N ALA A 67 25.09 14.51 -17.59
CA ALA A 67 26.50 14.69 -17.94
C ALA A 67 27.27 15.46 -16.84
N GLY A 68 28.36 14.83 -16.35
CA GLY A 68 29.19 15.34 -15.27
C GLY A 68 28.73 14.94 -13.85
N CYS A 69 27.66 14.15 -13.72
CA CYS A 69 27.14 13.63 -12.44
C CYS A 69 27.25 12.09 -12.33
N GLU A 70 28.01 11.45 -13.21
CA GLU A 70 28.13 9.98 -13.32
C GLU A 70 28.76 9.33 -12.07
N ASN A 71 29.52 10.11 -11.30
CA ASN A 71 30.17 9.65 -10.05
C ASN A 71 29.36 9.98 -8.79
N ALA A 72 28.18 10.57 -8.93
CA ALA A 72 27.31 10.79 -7.78
C ALA A 72 26.75 9.46 -7.27
N PRO A 73 26.41 9.33 -5.97
CA PRO A 73 25.74 8.15 -5.46
C PRO A 73 24.48 7.81 -6.27
N VAL A 74 24.26 6.53 -6.45
CA VAL A 74 23.05 6.03 -7.13
C VAL A 74 21.88 6.03 -6.13
N LEU A 75 20.86 6.82 -6.41
CA LEU A 75 19.65 6.86 -5.61
C LEU A 75 18.57 5.94 -6.17
N GLY A 76 17.92 5.21 -5.30
CA GLY A 76 16.78 4.37 -5.61
C GLY A 76 15.47 4.99 -5.12
N PHE A 77 14.40 4.79 -5.88
CA PHE A 77 13.03 5.07 -5.46
C PHE A 77 12.16 3.85 -5.69
N ILE A 78 11.42 3.45 -4.67
CA ILE A 78 10.62 2.23 -4.64
C ILE A 78 9.19 2.61 -4.26
N ALA A 79 8.21 1.98 -4.90
CA ALA A 79 6.79 2.04 -4.57
C ALA A 79 6.14 0.69 -4.85
N HIS A 80 5.09 0.33 -4.10
CA HIS A 80 4.37 -0.89 -4.39
C HIS A 80 3.16 -0.67 -5.30
N MET A 81 2.82 -1.71 -6.06
CA MET A 81 1.76 -1.65 -7.07
C MET A 81 0.43 -2.20 -6.57
N ASP A 82 0.48 -3.10 -5.61
CA ASP A 82 -0.71 -3.74 -5.07
C ASP A 82 -1.50 -2.83 -4.12
N THR A 83 -2.71 -3.22 -3.83
CA THR A 83 -3.58 -2.59 -2.85
C THR A 83 -4.07 -3.62 -1.85
N SER A 84 -4.43 -3.16 -0.66
CA SER A 84 -4.85 -3.98 0.45
C SER A 84 -5.99 -4.95 0.11
N PRO A 85 -5.92 -6.21 0.59
CA PRO A 85 -6.99 -7.18 0.42
C PRO A 85 -8.25 -6.87 1.26
N ALA A 86 -8.19 -5.91 2.18
CA ALA A 86 -9.27 -5.61 3.12
C ALA A 86 -10.55 -5.12 2.44
N VAL A 87 -10.42 -4.32 1.37
CA VAL A 87 -11.55 -3.78 0.59
C VAL A 87 -11.19 -3.80 -0.89
N THR A 88 -12.16 -4.07 -1.76
CA THR A 88 -11.93 -4.10 -3.21
C THR A 88 -11.45 -2.77 -3.77
N ASP A 89 -10.55 -2.82 -4.74
CA ASP A 89 -10.14 -1.71 -5.60
C ASP A 89 -10.64 -1.87 -7.05
N ALA A 90 -11.58 -2.78 -7.28
CA ALA A 90 -12.19 -2.98 -8.60
C ALA A 90 -13.17 -1.84 -8.94
N ASN A 91 -13.01 -1.26 -10.13
CA ASN A 91 -13.88 -0.19 -10.63
C ASN A 91 -13.84 1.11 -9.81
N VAL A 92 -12.70 1.50 -9.32
CA VAL A 92 -12.49 2.75 -8.58
C VAL A 92 -13.01 3.94 -9.40
N LYS A 93 -13.81 4.81 -8.76
CA LYS A 93 -14.39 6.01 -9.35
C LYS A 93 -13.81 7.26 -8.67
N PRO A 94 -12.56 7.63 -8.99
CA PRO A 94 -11.93 8.76 -8.35
C PRO A 94 -12.57 10.08 -8.81
N ARG A 95 -12.72 11.02 -7.88
CA ARG A 95 -13.14 12.38 -8.17
C ARG A 95 -12.35 13.39 -7.33
N ILE A 96 -12.27 14.62 -7.82
CA ILE A 96 -11.63 15.72 -7.12
C ILE A 96 -12.68 16.54 -6.38
N VAL A 97 -12.44 16.81 -5.11
CA VAL A 97 -13.16 17.79 -4.30
C VAL A 97 -12.28 19.03 -4.26
N GLU A 98 -12.61 20.01 -5.10
CA GLU A 98 -11.83 21.24 -5.20
C GLU A 98 -12.03 22.13 -3.98
N ASN A 99 -10.95 22.78 -3.53
CA ASN A 99 -10.93 23.77 -2.46
C ASN A 99 -11.76 23.33 -1.25
N TYR A 100 -11.38 22.20 -0.66
CA TYR A 100 -12.12 21.57 0.44
C TYR A 100 -12.44 22.55 1.56
N ASN A 101 -13.70 22.60 1.98
CA ASN A 101 -14.23 23.64 2.86
C ASN A 101 -14.34 23.23 4.34
N GLY A 102 -13.78 22.09 4.74
CA GLY A 102 -13.81 21.60 6.12
C GLY A 102 -15.11 20.94 6.56
N LYS A 103 -16.04 20.65 5.65
CA LYS A 103 -17.30 19.96 5.95
C LYS A 103 -17.23 18.47 5.57
N ASP A 104 -18.20 17.72 6.06
CA ASP A 104 -18.40 16.32 5.64
C ASP A 104 -18.48 16.20 4.11
N ILE A 105 -17.86 15.15 3.57
CA ILE A 105 -17.82 14.90 2.14
C ILE A 105 -18.82 13.77 1.82
N VAL A 106 -19.85 14.10 1.05
CA VAL A 106 -20.74 13.06 0.51
C VAL A 106 -20.00 12.32 -0.59
N LEU A 107 -19.58 11.08 -0.33
CA LEU A 107 -18.91 10.21 -1.29
C LEU A 107 -19.91 9.63 -2.28
N ASN A 108 -21.03 9.09 -1.78
CA ASN A 108 -22.09 8.47 -2.57
C ASN A 108 -23.45 8.79 -1.95
N ALA A 109 -24.21 9.64 -2.62
CA ALA A 109 -25.52 10.03 -2.11
C ALA A 109 -26.56 8.89 -2.21
N ALA A 110 -26.46 8.02 -3.22
CA ALA A 110 -27.39 6.92 -3.42
C ALA A 110 -27.24 5.83 -2.33
N GLU A 111 -26.02 5.58 -1.91
CA GLU A 111 -25.67 4.61 -0.86
C GLU A 111 -25.58 5.27 0.54
N ASN A 112 -25.81 6.59 0.63
CA ASN A 112 -25.68 7.38 1.86
C ASN A 112 -24.28 7.24 2.51
N ILE A 113 -23.21 7.16 1.69
CA ILE A 113 -21.85 7.08 2.15
C ILE A 113 -21.31 8.50 2.32
N ILE A 114 -20.96 8.85 3.56
CA ILE A 114 -20.48 10.18 3.93
C ILE A 114 -19.19 10.04 4.74
N MET A 115 -18.12 10.67 4.29
CA MET A 115 -16.89 10.83 5.06
C MET A 115 -17.07 12.03 6.00
N LYS A 116 -17.24 11.75 7.28
CA LYS A 116 -17.54 12.77 8.28
C LYS A 116 -16.26 13.28 8.94
N THR A 117 -16.16 14.58 9.12
CA THR A 117 -15.05 15.19 9.85
C THR A 117 -14.98 14.78 11.32
N ALA A 118 -16.11 14.34 11.90
CA ALA A 118 -16.13 13.80 13.26
C ALA A 118 -15.46 12.42 13.36
N ASP A 119 -15.53 11.62 12.29
CA ASP A 119 -14.92 10.28 12.22
C ASP A 119 -13.46 10.36 11.71
N PHE A 120 -13.14 11.39 10.91
CA PHE A 120 -11.83 11.66 10.30
C PHE A 120 -11.42 13.13 10.54
N PRO A 121 -11.01 13.49 11.75
CA PRO A 121 -10.68 14.88 12.11
C PRO A 121 -9.46 15.43 11.35
N GLU A 122 -8.59 14.56 10.82
CA GLU A 122 -7.42 14.92 10.02
C GLU A 122 -7.80 15.66 8.74
N LEU A 123 -9.02 15.45 8.22
CA LEU A 123 -9.53 16.18 7.06
C LEU A 123 -9.46 17.70 7.24
N LEU A 124 -9.60 18.18 8.47
CA LEU A 124 -9.54 19.60 8.77
C LEU A 124 -8.16 20.24 8.49
N ASN A 125 -7.10 19.44 8.44
CA ASN A 125 -5.75 19.86 8.06
C ASN A 125 -5.64 20.23 6.57
N TYR A 126 -6.61 19.81 5.78
CA TYR A 126 -6.61 19.97 4.32
C TYR A 126 -7.61 21.01 3.82
N VAL A 127 -8.17 21.85 4.70
CA VAL A 127 -9.06 22.94 4.30
C VAL A 127 -8.36 23.88 3.32
N GLY A 128 -9.02 24.17 2.20
CA GLY A 128 -8.46 24.98 1.11
C GLY A 128 -7.57 24.19 0.14
N LYS A 129 -7.42 22.87 0.31
CA LYS A 129 -6.73 21.99 -0.63
C LYS A 129 -7.73 21.24 -1.51
N ASP A 130 -7.25 20.77 -2.65
CA ASP A 130 -8.00 19.82 -3.47
C ASP A 130 -7.77 18.40 -2.91
N LEU A 131 -8.85 17.63 -2.78
CA LEU A 131 -8.80 16.26 -2.30
C LEU A 131 -9.22 15.30 -3.41
N ILE A 132 -8.54 14.17 -3.53
CA ILE A 132 -8.97 13.07 -4.39
C ILE A 132 -9.66 12.03 -3.52
N VAL A 133 -10.89 11.66 -3.87
CA VAL A 133 -11.70 10.70 -3.14
C VAL A 133 -12.32 9.70 -4.10
N THR A 134 -12.69 8.52 -3.59
CA THR A 134 -13.53 7.54 -4.31
C THR A 134 -15.02 7.76 -3.97
N ASP A 135 -15.90 6.93 -4.52
CA ASP A 135 -17.33 6.92 -4.17
C ASP A 135 -17.63 6.16 -2.86
N GLY A 136 -16.61 5.69 -2.16
CA GLY A 136 -16.73 4.99 -0.88
C GLY A 136 -17.16 3.52 -1.00
N THR A 137 -17.35 3.00 -2.21
CA THR A 137 -17.62 1.57 -2.44
C THR A 137 -16.37 0.73 -2.65
N THR A 138 -15.22 1.41 -2.84
CA THR A 138 -13.91 0.79 -3.06
C THR A 138 -12.83 1.52 -2.26
N LEU A 139 -11.65 0.92 -2.14
CA LEU A 139 -10.44 1.68 -1.84
C LEU A 139 -10.20 2.72 -2.92
N LEU A 140 -9.51 3.81 -2.60
CA LEU A 140 -8.93 4.71 -3.60
C LEU A 140 -7.64 4.14 -4.18
N GLY A 141 -6.85 3.45 -3.37
CA GLY A 141 -5.53 2.91 -3.73
C GLY A 141 -4.45 3.99 -3.79
N ALA A 142 -4.55 5.02 -2.94
CA ALA A 142 -3.51 6.03 -2.81
C ALA A 142 -2.23 5.43 -2.25
N ASP A 143 -2.37 4.52 -1.32
CA ASP A 143 -1.39 3.57 -0.86
C ASP A 143 -1.35 2.39 -1.84
N ASP A 144 -0.28 2.20 -2.65
CA ASP A 144 0.81 3.19 -2.87
C ASP A 144 0.89 3.65 -4.34
N LYS A 145 -0.25 3.67 -5.05
CA LYS A 145 -0.30 4.20 -6.42
C LYS A 145 0.01 5.71 -6.49
N ALA A 146 0.00 6.42 -5.34
CA ALA A 146 0.47 7.79 -5.27
C ALA A 146 1.99 7.86 -5.43
N GLY A 147 2.74 7.06 -4.67
CA GLY A 147 4.19 6.93 -4.82
C GLY A 147 4.59 6.47 -6.21
N VAL A 148 3.88 5.49 -6.78
CA VAL A 148 4.07 5.09 -8.18
C VAL A 148 3.92 6.29 -9.12
N ALA A 149 2.87 7.10 -8.97
CA ALA A 149 2.63 8.27 -9.82
C ALA A 149 3.68 9.37 -9.64
N GLU A 150 4.17 9.56 -8.42
CA GLU A 150 5.23 10.52 -8.10
C GLU A 150 6.56 10.11 -8.74
N ILE A 151 6.97 8.85 -8.59
CA ILE A 151 8.19 8.30 -9.19
C ILE A 151 8.14 8.41 -10.72
N MET A 152 7.03 8.02 -11.33
CA MET A 152 6.86 8.10 -12.78
C MET A 152 6.90 9.54 -13.28
N THR A 153 6.32 10.47 -12.53
CA THR A 153 6.34 11.91 -12.89
C THR A 153 7.74 12.50 -12.73
N MET A 154 8.46 12.13 -11.67
CA MET A 154 9.85 12.54 -11.47
C MET A 154 10.73 12.03 -12.61
N ALA A 155 10.60 10.76 -12.98
CA ALA A 155 11.38 10.17 -14.07
C ALA A 155 11.12 10.90 -15.41
N GLU A 156 9.86 11.14 -15.74
CA GLU A 156 9.48 11.86 -16.96
C GLU A 156 10.04 13.29 -16.96
N ASP A 157 9.96 13.98 -15.82
CA ASP A 157 10.47 15.35 -15.68
C ASP A 157 11.98 15.42 -15.88
N LEU A 158 12.73 14.53 -15.25
CA LEU A 158 14.20 14.50 -15.36
C LEU A 158 14.67 14.12 -16.77
N LEU A 159 14.01 13.16 -17.42
CA LEU A 159 14.33 12.75 -18.78
C LEU A 159 14.03 13.85 -19.82
N LYS A 160 13.01 14.68 -19.59
CA LYS A 160 12.64 15.80 -20.48
C LYS A 160 13.46 17.07 -20.24
N HIS A 161 14.09 17.21 -19.07
CA HIS A 161 14.78 18.42 -18.64
C HIS A 161 16.25 18.16 -18.32
N PRO A 162 17.12 17.94 -19.34
CA PRO A 162 18.53 17.60 -19.13
C PRO A 162 19.34 18.70 -18.43
N GLU A 163 18.80 19.89 -18.30
CA GLU A 163 19.37 20.98 -17.50
C GLU A 163 19.29 20.72 -15.99
N LYS A 164 18.35 19.89 -15.53
CA LYS A 164 18.24 19.45 -14.13
C LYS A 164 19.31 18.40 -13.86
N LYS A 165 20.31 18.77 -13.05
CA LYS A 165 21.45 17.90 -12.79
C LYS A 165 21.13 16.89 -11.67
N HIS A 166 21.39 15.61 -11.95
CA HIS A 166 21.19 14.51 -11.02
C HIS A 166 22.15 13.35 -11.28
N GLY A 167 22.44 12.55 -10.27
CA GLY A 167 23.12 11.27 -10.41
C GLY A 167 22.23 10.22 -11.09
N LYS A 168 22.75 9.00 -11.25
CA LYS A 168 21.93 7.85 -11.70
C LYS A 168 20.80 7.60 -10.70
N ILE A 169 19.58 7.41 -11.21
CA ILE A 169 18.42 7.08 -10.40
C ILE A 169 17.94 5.69 -10.79
N ARG A 170 17.71 4.85 -9.80
CA ARG A 170 17.09 3.53 -9.94
C ARG A 170 15.63 3.60 -9.51
N ILE A 171 14.77 2.96 -10.27
CA ILE A 171 13.34 2.84 -10.00
C ILE A 171 13.03 1.38 -9.76
N GLY A 172 12.27 1.08 -8.72
CA GLY A 172 11.76 -0.26 -8.42
C GLY A 172 10.26 -0.20 -8.12
N PHE A 173 9.47 -1.03 -8.80
CA PHE A 173 8.07 -1.25 -8.43
C PHE A 173 7.89 -2.68 -7.99
N THR A 174 7.24 -2.87 -6.82
CA THR A 174 7.10 -4.16 -6.15
C THR A 174 5.65 -4.64 -6.13
N PRO A 175 5.40 -5.94 -6.13
CA PRO A 175 4.11 -6.52 -5.82
C PRO A 175 3.96 -6.74 -4.31
N ASP A 176 2.77 -7.11 -3.83
CA ASP A 176 2.47 -7.81 -2.58
C ASP A 176 3.04 -7.18 -1.29
N GLU A 177 3.21 -5.86 -1.25
CA GLU A 177 3.63 -5.17 -0.02
C GLU A 177 2.58 -5.36 1.07
N GLU A 178 1.31 -5.17 0.74
CA GLU A 178 0.16 -5.20 1.64
C GLU A 178 -0.10 -6.57 2.31
N VAL A 179 0.53 -7.61 1.79
CA VAL A 179 0.53 -8.96 2.39
C VAL A 179 1.90 -9.36 2.94
N GLY A 180 2.84 -8.41 3.02
CA GLY A 180 4.16 -8.57 3.62
C GLY A 180 5.17 -9.35 2.79
N ALA A 181 4.93 -9.52 1.48
CA ALA A 181 5.80 -10.29 0.59
C ALA A 181 6.54 -9.43 -0.46
N GLY A 182 6.40 -8.11 -0.38
CA GLY A 182 6.95 -7.16 -1.37
C GLY A 182 8.47 -7.21 -1.55
N ALA A 183 9.21 -7.70 -0.57
CA ALA A 183 10.67 -7.80 -0.64
C ALA A 183 11.19 -9.22 -0.98
N ASP A 184 10.35 -10.25 -1.02
CA ASP A 184 10.77 -11.66 -1.04
C ASP A 184 11.63 -12.03 -2.26
N HIS A 185 11.34 -11.46 -3.43
CA HIS A 185 12.09 -11.68 -4.67
C HIS A 185 12.73 -10.40 -5.23
N PHE A 186 12.79 -9.32 -4.43
CA PHE A 186 13.43 -8.08 -4.87
C PHE A 186 14.92 -8.28 -5.10
N ASP A 187 15.38 -8.11 -6.33
CA ASP A 187 16.80 -8.24 -6.67
C ASP A 187 17.58 -6.96 -6.35
N VAL A 188 18.09 -6.90 -5.12
CA VAL A 188 18.90 -5.78 -4.62
C VAL A 188 20.15 -5.53 -5.49
N LYS A 189 20.75 -6.57 -6.07
CA LYS A 189 21.95 -6.43 -6.92
C LYS A 189 21.59 -5.83 -8.27
N LEU A 190 20.51 -6.31 -8.87
CA LEU A 190 19.98 -5.74 -10.12
C LEU A 190 19.53 -4.29 -9.89
N PHE A 191 18.86 -4.03 -8.78
CA PHE A 191 18.45 -2.68 -8.40
C PHE A 191 19.63 -1.75 -8.26
N GLY A 192 20.70 -2.14 -7.56
CA GLY A 192 22.01 -1.52 -7.61
C GLY A 192 22.05 -0.04 -7.20
N ALA A 193 21.23 0.38 -6.24
CA ALA A 193 21.28 1.70 -5.63
C ALA A 193 22.21 1.70 -4.41
N ASP A 194 22.91 2.82 -4.17
CA ASP A 194 23.69 3.04 -2.94
C ASP A 194 22.79 3.35 -1.76
N TYR A 195 21.70 4.10 -2.03
CA TYR A 195 20.65 4.48 -1.07
C TYR A 195 19.31 4.39 -1.77
N ALA A 196 18.27 4.02 -1.04
CA ALA A 196 16.92 3.99 -1.59
C ALA A 196 15.91 4.60 -0.62
N TYR A 197 14.86 5.19 -1.20
CA TYR A 197 13.68 5.66 -0.51
C TYR A 197 12.48 4.88 -1.01
N THR A 198 11.70 4.33 -0.10
CA THR A 198 10.35 3.87 -0.40
C THR A 198 9.44 5.09 -0.34
N VAL A 199 8.72 5.34 -1.44
CA VAL A 199 7.81 6.48 -1.58
C VAL A 199 6.40 5.99 -1.23
N ASP A 200 6.23 5.66 0.03
CA ASP A 200 5.05 5.04 0.59
C ASP A 200 4.87 5.62 1.99
N GLY A 201 4.16 6.71 2.07
CA GLY A 201 4.31 7.54 3.23
C GLY A 201 3.04 8.02 3.90
N GLY A 202 3.24 8.56 5.10
CA GLY A 202 2.27 9.18 5.96
C GLY A 202 2.01 10.66 5.63
N ALA A 203 2.21 11.55 6.58
CA ALA A 203 1.94 12.97 6.40
C ALA A 203 3.02 13.67 5.58
N LEU A 204 2.64 14.77 4.92
CA LEU A 204 3.56 15.56 4.11
C LEU A 204 4.75 16.06 4.95
N GLY A 205 5.96 15.72 4.53
CA GLY A 205 7.21 16.11 5.17
C GLY A 205 7.74 15.12 6.20
N GLU A 206 7.09 14.00 6.39
CA GLU A 206 7.63 12.89 7.18
C GLU A 206 8.73 12.15 6.43
N LEU A 207 9.73 11.71 7.19
CA LEU A 207 10.80 10.84 6.73
C LEU A 207 11.05 9.80 7.83
N GLU A 208 10.70 8.56 7.54
CA GLU A 208 10.97 7.44 8.41
C GLU A 208 12.32 6.79 8.04
N TYR A 209 13.16 6.52 9.04
CA TYR A 209 14.48 5.91 8.84
C TYR A 209 14.74 4.81 9.87
N GLU A 210 13.73 4.42 10.60
CA GLU A 210 13.77 3.34 11.58
C GLU A 210 12.84 2.20 11.12
N ASN A 211 13.12 1.01 11.60
CA ASN A 211 12.27 -0.17 11.38
C ASN A 211 11.96 -0.85 12.71
N PHE A 212 11.02 -1.75 12.70
CA PHE A 212 10.64 -2.57 13.85
C PHE A 212 10.68 -4.05 13.49
N ASN A 213 10.79 -4.91 14.52
CA ASN A 213 10.66 -6.34 14.32
C ASN A 213 9.19 -6.75 14.47
N ALA A 214 8.71 -7.58 13.55
CA ALA A 214 7.36 -8.11 13.58
C ALA A 214 7.37 -9.64 13.43
N ALA A 215 6.33 -10.28 13.96
CA ALA A 215 6.10 -11.72 13.76
C ALA A 215 4.59 -11.96 13.69
N GLY A 216 4.15 -12.74 12.71
CA GLY A 216 2.77 -13.19 12.59
C GLY A 216 2.58 -14.59 13.18
N ALA A 217 1.41 -14.83 13.76
CA ALA A 217 1.00 -16.16 14.23
C ALA A 217 -0.48 -16.41 13.94
N LYS A 218 -0.79 -17.61 13.44
CA LYS A 218 -2.19 -18.06 13.28
C LYS A 218 -2.51 -19.08 14.37
N LEU A 219 -3.52 -18.79 15.19
CA LEU A 219 -4.00 -19.67 16.25
C LEU A 219 -5.28 -20.36 15.80
N HIS A 220 -5.25 -21.68 15.70
CA HIS A 220 -6.42 -22.49 15.40
C HIS A 220 -6.99 -23.10 16.68
N VAL A 221 -8.24 -22.76 17.04
CA VAL A 221 -8.92 -23.25 18.22
C VAL A 221 -9.99 -24.26 17.83
N TYR A 222 -9.88 -25.48 18.33
CA TYR A 222 -10.79 -26.58 18.01
C TYR A 222 -11.76 -26.84 19.16
N GLY A 223 -13.04 -26.74 18.87
CA GLY A 223 -14.11 -27.11 19.78
C GLY A 223 -14.64 -28.52 19.56
N ARG A 224 -15.60 -28.92 20.39
CA ARG A 224 -16.40 -30.12 20.19
C ARG A 224 -17.88 -29.79 20.38
N SER A 225 -18.60 -29.83 19.26
CA SER A 225 -20.06 -29.65 19.27
C SER A 225 -20.77 -30.92 19.75
N VAL A 226 -21.85 -30.77 20.49
CA VAL A 226 -22.77 -31.84 20.88
C VAL A 226 -24.18 -31.26 20.95
N HIS A 227 -25.18 -32.15 20.90
CA HIS A 227 -26.59 -31.73 21.04
C HIS A 227 -26.79 -31.01 22.38
N PRO A 228 -27.49 -29.87 22.43
CA PRO A 228 -27.69 -29.10 23.69
C PRO A 228 -28.20 -29.91 24.87
N GLY A 229 -29.14 -30.83 24.64
CA GLY A 229 -29.69 -31.69 25.67
C GLY A 229 -28.69 -32.66 26.32
N SER A 230 -27.49 -32.85 25.75
CA SER A 230 -26.44 -33.73 26.27
C SER A 230 -25.08 -33.03 26.39
N ALA A 231 -25.07 -31.71 26.34
CA ALA A 231 -23.85 -30.90 26.26
C ALA A 231 -23.07 -30.79 27.56
N LYS A 232 -23.75 -30.93 28.72
CA LYS A 232 -23.14 -30.78 30.04
C LYS A 232 -21.92 -31.69 30.22
N GLY A 233 -20.75 -31.09 30.47
CA GLY A 233 -19.48 -31.78 30.65
C GLY A 233 -18.86 -32.37 29.35
N LYS A 234 -19.51 -32.22 28.18
CA LYS A 234 -19.06 -32.82 26.92
C LYS A 234 -18.71 -31.79 25.86
N MET A 235 -19.47 -30.69 25.76
CA MET A 235 -19.22 -29.63 24.81
C MET A 235 -17.92 -28.87 25.10
N LYS A 236 -17.18 -28.53 24.09
CA LYS A 236 -16.03 -27.63 24.12
C LYS A 236 -16.32 -26.48 23.17
N ASN A 237 -16.58 -25.30 23.71
CA ASN A 237 -16.85 -24.12 22.90
C ASN A 237 -15.52 -23.46 22.51
N ALA A 238 -15.19 -23.44 21.20
CA ALA A 238 -13.95 -22.87 20.70
C ALA A 238 -13.84 -21.37 21.00
N ILE A 239 -14.95 -20.62 20.94
CA ILE A 239 -14.95 -19.18 21.23
C ILE A 239 -14.55 -18.94 22.70
N LEU A 240 -15.07 -19.72 23.63
CA LEU A 240 -14.71 -19.56 25.04
C LEU A 240 -13.25 -19.91 25.31
N ILE A 241 -12.71 -20.92 24.59
CA ILE A 241 -11.29 -21.29 24.69
C ILE A 241 -10.42 -20.15 24.12
N ALA A 242 -10.81 -19.56 22.98
CA ALA A 242 -10.11 -18.42 22.41
C ALA A 242 -10.12 -17.18 23.33
N GLN A 243 -11.25 -16.92 24.01
CA GLN A 243 -11.34 -15.86 25.02
C GLN A 243 -10.45 -16.11 26.23
N GLU A 244 -10.32 -17.38 26.68
CA GLU A 244 -9.40 -17.71 27.75
C GLU A 244 -7.96 -17.51 27.35
N PHE A 245 -7.59 -17.87 26.10
CA PHE A 245 -6.26 -17.60 25.55
C PHE A 245 -5.97 -16.10 25.51
N GLN A 246 -6.92 -15.30 24.99
CA GLN A 246 -6.77 -13.85 24.92
C GLN A 246 -6.48 -13.22 26.29
N LYS A 247 -7.14 -13.69 27.34
CA LYS A 247 -6.92 -13.19 28.72
C LYS A 247 -5.52 -13.49 29.28
N LEU A 248 -4.78 -14.39 28.65
CA LEU A 248 -3.40 -14.70 29.04
C LEU A 248 -2.39 -13.75 28.36
N LEU A 249 -2.81 -13.02 27.35
CA LEU A 249 -1.95 -12.03 26.69
C LEU A 249 -1.80 -10.80 27.61
N PRO A 250 -0.60 -10.15 27.60
CA PRO A 250 -0.37 -8.95 28.39
C PRO A 250 -1.28 -7.81 27.92
N VAL A 251 -2.15 -7.33 28.77
CA VAL A 251 -3.12 -6.28 28.45
C VAL A 251 -2.45 -4.97 28.09
N GLU A 252 -1.28 -4.70 28.68
CA GLU A 252 -0.45 -3.54 28.41
C GLU A 252 0.19 -3.53 27.03
N GLN A 253 0.12 -4.65 26.30
CA GLN A 253 0.57 -4.76 24.90
C GLN A 253 -0.57 -4.73 23.89
N ASP A 254 -1.80 -4.53 24.32
CA ASP A 254 -2.93 -4.31 23.43
C ASP A 254 -2.77 -2.95 22.72
N PRO A 255 -3.05 -2.84 21.42
CA PRO A 255 -2.86 -1.60 20.64
C PRO A 255 -3.48 -0.34 21.25
N MET A 256 -4.56 -0.50 22.01
CA MET A 256 -5.22 0.64 22.67
C MET A 256 -4.44 1.21 23.87
N TYR A 257 -3.38 0.55 24.31
CA TYR A 257 -2.57 0.94 25.47
C TYR A 257 -1.10 1.19 25.12
N THR A 258 -0.70 1.00 23.86
CA THR A 258 0.69 1.12 23.42
C THR A 258 0.91 2.39 22.60
N GLU A 259 2.11 2.99 22.75
CA GLU A 259 2.54 4.14 21.95
C GLU A 259 4.06 4.11 21.69
N GLY A 260 4.52 4.86 20.69
CA GLY A 260 5.94 5.02 20.37
C GLY A 260 6.64 3.70 20.11
N TYR A 261 7.67 3.38 20.91
CA TYR A 261 8.51 2.18 20.77
C TYR A 261 8.05 0.98 21.62
N GLU A 262 6.87 1.03 22.19
CA GLU A 262 6.34 -0.06 22.99
C GLU A 262 5.96 -1.25 22.11
N GLY A 263 6.20 -2.47 22.64
CA GLY A 263 5.78 -3.69 21.95
C GLY A 263 4.26 -3.83 21.95
N CYS A 264 3.69 -4.20 20.80
CA CYS A 264 2.26 -4.30 20.58
C CYS A 264 1.86 -5.72 20.13
N LEU A 265 0.78 -6.26 20.67
CA LEU A 265 0.12 -7.49 20.24
C LEU A 265 -1.16 -7.13 19.49
N LEU A 266 -1.07 -6.94 18.18
CA LEU A 266 -2.25 -6.80 17.34
C LEU A 266 -2.86 -8.17 17.07
N TYR A 267 -4.12 -8.37 17.44
CA TYR A 267 -4.85 -9.60 17.18
C TYR A 267 -6.24 -9.32 16.63
N THR A 268 -6.63 -10.14 15.66
CA THR A 268 -7.93 -10.08 15.00
C THR A 268 -8.53 -11.48 14.94
N SER A 269 -9.82 -11.57 14.75
CA SER A 269 -10.48 -12.82 14.39
C SER A 269 -11.39 -12.60 13.20
N PRO A 270 -11.39 -13.50 12.19
CA PRO A 270 -12.31 -13.38 11.07
C PRO A 270 -13.75 -13.35 11.56
N SER A 271 -14.54 -12.41 11.06
CA SER A 271 -15.98 -12.33 11.27
C SER A 271 -16.70 -12.68 9.97
N PRO A 272 -17.88 -13.32 10.01
CA PRO A 272 -18.68 -13.56 8.80
C PRO A 272 -19.14 -12.28 8.08
N ARG A 273 -18.82 -11.11 8.63
CA ARG A 273 -19.16 -9.79 8.06
C ARG A 273 -17.94 -8.96 7.67
N ASP A 274 -16.75 -9.48 7.88
CA ASP A 274 -15.49 -8.85 7.46
C ASP A 274 -15.08 -9.39 6.10
#